data_ab8a863168328fbfea4c0b52126e1263
#
_entry.id   ab8a863168328fbfea4c0b52126e1263
#
_cell.length_a   1.000
_cell.length_b   1.000
_cell.length_c   1.000
_cell.angle_alpha   90.00
_cell.angle_beta   90.00
_cell.angle_gamma   90.00
#
_symmetry.space_group_name_H-M   'P 1'
#
loop_
_entity.id
_entity.type
_entity.pdbx_description
1 polymer ?
#
loop_
_entity_poly.entity_id
_entity_poly.type
_entity_poly.pdbx_seq_one_letter_code
_entity_poly.pdbx_strand_id
1 'polypeptide(L)'
;MRYVTLSTKSLEVADEEGAFEAVFAVGGVPDMVGDIVDVSGLEFVDTEVPILANHGGLPVGIGVPSVEGDLAKVRGKFFLTTASGREAYETVKALGSKAKWSFGFIINEHRYDKDVRVIKRATVYEISLVGVPAQPLTGTIAVKEAVPFRSEGTTQEGSWSRPNLSDFTDSRFDELDASERRRIGRHYAWSANWPPEAFDDLKLPHHVPRRQGVGPAHWRGVVAAMAALLGARGGVDIPDGDRDEVYQHLARHYEEFDAEPPELSERGLAVVRKQLEALEREDALRALAQFEAVRLARHA
;
A
#
# COMPACT_ATOMS: atom_id res chain seq x y z
N MET A 1 28.99 8.76 11.50
CA MET A 1 27.92 8.77 10.49
C MET A 1 26.73 8.03 11.08
N ARG A 2 25.63 8.70 11.41
CA ARG A 2 24.39 8.03 11.85
C ARG A 2 23.61 7.65 10.60
N TYR A 3 23.40 6.37 10.39
CA TYR A 3 22.47 5.90 9.39
C TYR A 3 21.06 6.02 10.00
N VAL A 4 20.23 6.91 9.44
CA VAL A 4 18.80 6.93 9.73
C VAL A 4 18.18 5.84 8.86
N THR A 5 17.85 4.72 9.47
CA THR A 5 17.03 3.69 8.81
C THR A 5 15.60 4.20 8.85
N LEU A 6 15.03 4.57 7.72
CA LEU A 6 13.62 4.89 7.58
C LEU A 6 12.84 3.60 7.81
N SER A 7 12.35 3.39 9.03
CA SER A 7 11.42 2.31 9.35
C SER A 7 10.06 2.69 8.78
N THR A 8 9.55 1.88 7.87
CA THR A 8 8.19 1.98 7.33
C THR A 8 7.19 1.64 8.43
N LYS A 9 6.83 2.60 9.28
CA LYS A 9 5.58 2.53 10.03
C LYS A 9 4.52 3.17 9.16
N SER A 10 3.62 2.34 8.63
CA SER A 10 2.44 2.78 7.91
C SER A 10 1.60 3.68 8.80
N LEU A 11 1.32 4.85 8.33
CA LEU A 11 0.36 5.77 8.90
C LEU A 11 -0.83 5.86 7.92
N GLU A 12 -2.03 6.03 8.47
CA GLU A 12 -3.27 6.19 7.71
C GLU A 12 -3.12 7.27 6.63
N VAL A 13 -2.87 6.87 5.41
CA VAL A 13 -3.00 7.72 4.22
C VAL A 13 -4.40 7.44 3.68
N ALA A 14 -5.18 8.48 3.42
CA ALA A 14 -6.54 8.37 2.92
C ALA A 14 -6.67 7.40 1.72
N ASP A 15 -7.78 6.67 1.67
CA ASP A 15 -8.07 5.54 0.77
C ASP A 15 -8.15 5.86 -0.73
N GLU A 16 -7.36 6.81 -1.23
CA GLU A 16 -7.50 7.25 -2.61
C GLU A 16 -6.23 6.99 -3.41
N GLU A 17 -6.42 6.49 -4.63
CA GLU A 17 -5.37 6.44 -5.64
C GLU A 17 -4.68 7.80 -5.76
N GLY A 18 -3.35 7.81 -5.77
CA GLY A 18 -2.57 9.05 -5.75
C GLY A 18 -2.06 9.49 -4.39
N ALA A 19 -2.45 8.83 -3.30
CA ALA A 19 -1.96 9.14 -1.96
C ALA A 19 -0.49 8.73 -1.78
N PHE A 20 0.26 9.50 -0.98
CA PHE A 20 1.66 9.22 -0.67
C PHE A 20 2.04 9.69 0.73
N GLU A 21 3.12 9.11 1.26
CA GLU A 21 3.83 9.60 2.44
C GLU A 21 5.32 9.75 2.11
N ALA A 22 5.92 10.84 2.56
CA ALA A 22 7.32 11.12 2.30
C ALA A 22 8.00 11.86 3.46
N VAL A 23 9.33 11.70 3.56
CA VAL A 23 10.20 12.55 4.38
C VAL A 23 10.76 13.64 3.48
N PHE A 24 10.50 14.91 3.81
CA PHE A 24 10.99 16.05 3.05
C PHE A 24 12.15 16.80 3.75
N ALA A 25 12.37 16.56 5.06
CA ALA A 25 13.55 17.02 5.77
C ALA A 25 13.93 16.09 6.92
N VAL A 26 15.24 16.03 7.23
CA VAL A 26 15.79 15.28 8.37
C VAL A 26 16.58 16.25 9.25
N GLY A 27 16.18 16.35 10.51
CA GLY A 27 16.78 17.26 11.48
C GLY A 27 18.20 16.87 11.87
N GLY A 28 19.01 17.86 12.21
CA GLY A 28 20.33 17.66 12.79
C GLY A 28 21.41 17.14 11.82
N VAL A 29 21.12 17.04 10.52
CA VAL A 29 22.05 16.60 9.48
C VAL A 29 22.29 17.73 8.49
N PRO A 30 23.56 18.06 8.17
CA PRO A 30 23.86 19.06 7.15
C PRO A 30 23.30 18.68 5.78
N ASP A 31 22.70 19.62 5.10
CA ASP A 31 22.30 19.50 3.71
C ASP A 31 23.47 19.74 2.74
N MET A 32 23.21 19.73 1.42
CA MET A 32 24.25 19.89 0.40
C MET A 32 24.83 21.31 0.34
N VAL A 33 24.18 22.29 0.92
CA VAL A 33 24.68 23.68 1.04
C VAL A 33 25.33 23.97 2.41
N GLY A 34 25.33 22.97 3.29
CA GLY A 34 25.96 23.03 4.61
C GLY A 34 25.03 23.53 5.73
N ASP A 35 23.75 23.72 5.48
CA ASP A 35 22.78 24.11 6.50
C ASP A 35 22.30 22.91 7.31
N ILE A 36 21.99 23.13 8.58
CA ILE A 36 21.29 22.17 9.43
C ILE A 36 19.92 22.75 9.78
N VAL A 37 18.87 22.00 9.51
CA VAL A 37 17.51 22.37 9.88
C VAL A 37 17.13 21.70 11.21
N ASP A 38 16.66 22.51 12.15
CA ASP A 38 15.97 22.02 13.35
C ASP A 38 14.49 21.84 12.98
N VAL A 39 14.14 20.61 12.63
CA VAL A 39 12.78 20.28 12.14
C VAL A 39 11.70 20.57 13.18
N SER A 40 12.05 20.58 14.48
CA SER A 40 11.11 20.93 15.55
C SER A 40 10.65 22.38 15.53
N GLY A 41 11.40 23.24 14.86
CA GLY A 41 11.08 24.66 14.66
C GLY A 41 10.43 24.98 13.31
N LEU A 42 9.99 23.99 12.56
CA LEU A 42 9.25 24.19 11.33
C LEU A 42 7.81 24.60 11.66
N GLU A 43 7.38 25.69 11.08
CA GLU A 43 6.02 26.21 11.09
C GLU A 43 5.45 26.08 9.68
N PHE A 44 4.18 25.77 9.54
CA PHE A 44 3.55 25.59 8.23
C PHE A 44 2.57 26.74 7.97
N VAL A 45 2.54 27.24 6.73
CA VAL A 45 1.66 28.36 6.36
C VAL A 45 0.18 28.04 6.54
N ASP A 46 -0.18 26.74 6.41
CA ASP A 46 -1.52 26.22 6.60
C ASP A 46 -1.46 24.75 7.07
N THR A 47 -2.61 24.18 7.43
CA THR A 47 -2.75 22.75 7.75
C THR A 47 -2.43 21.85 6.56
N GLU A 48 -2.68 22.32 5.35
CA GLU A 48 -2.31 21.67 4.10
C GLU A 48 -1.39 22.58 3.29
N VAL A 49 -0.35 22.02 2.70
CA VAL A 49 0.58 22.74 1.84
C VAL A 49 0.57 22.22 0.42
N PRO A 50 0.78 23.07 -0.60
CA PRO A 50 0.87 22.64 -1.97
C PRO A 50 2.07 21.71 -2.17
N ILE A 51 1.87 20.65 -2.96
CA ILE A 51 2.92 19.80 -3.47
C ILE A 51 3.29 20.27 -4.86
N LEU A 52 4.56 20.63 -5.06
CA LEU A 52 5.07 21.11 -6.34
C LEU A 52 6.00 20.06 -6.99
N ALA A 53 6.34 20.29 -8.25
CA ALA A 53 7.42 19.61 -8.94
C ALA A 53 8.58 20.59 -9.15
N ASN A 54 9.77 20.25 -8.63
CA ASN A 54 11.00 21.06 -8.76
C ASN A 54 10.85 22.51 -8.32
N HIS A 55 10.16 22.77 -7.20
CA HIS A 55 9.94 24.11 -6.63
C HIS A 55 9.25 25.11 -7.56
N GLY A 56 8.44 24.61 -8.52
CA GLY A 56 7.84 25.48 -9.51
C GLY A 56 6.57 24.94 -10.16
N GLY A 57 5.94 25.79 -10.96
CA GLY A 57 4.73 25.46 -11.68
C GLY A 57 3.45 25.50 -10.84
N LEU A 58 2.39 24.91 -11.36
CA LEU A 58 1.15 24.72 -10.62
C LEU A 58 1.28 23.50 -9.67
N PRO A 59 0.55 23.50 -8.56
CA PRO A 59 0.56 22.35 -7.65
C PRO A 59 0.18 21.05 -8.37
N VAL A 60 0.97 20.01 -8.12
CA VAL A 60 0.72 18.65 -8.62
C VAL A 60 -0.05 17.81 -7.60
N GLY A 61 -0.21 18.33 -6.38
CA GLY A 61 -0.90 17.69 -5.28
C GLY A 61 -1.06 18.64 -4.09
N ILE A 62 -1.56 18.09 -3.00
CA ILE A 62 -1.69 18.76 -1.71
C ILE A 62 -1.29 17.78 -0.59
N GLY A 63 -0.80 18.27 0.54
CA GLY A 63 -0.39 17.40 1.64
C GLY A 63 -0.42 18.07 3.00
N VAL A 64 -0.60 17.24 4.02
CA VAL A 64 -0.56 17.61 5.45
C VAL A 64 0.85 17.32 5.96
N PRO A 65 1.64 18.33 6.30
CA PRO A 65 2.97 18.14 6.87
C PRO A 65 2.87 17.82 8.37
N SER A 66 3.87 17.10 8.88
CA SER A 66 4.01 16.77 10.29
C SER A 66 5.49 16.66 10.68
N VAL A 67 5.78 16.76 11.96
CA VAL A 67 7.13 16.54 12.51
C VAL A 67 7.07 15.42 13.54
N GLU A 68 7.87 14.38 13.34
CA GLU A 68 7.97 13.22 14.23
C GLU A 68 9.45 12.97 14.57
N GLY A 69 9.86 13.31 15.79
CA GLY A 69 11.26 13.25 16.19
C GLY A 69 12.13 14.15 15.30
N ASP A 70 13.15 13.56 14.68
CA ASP A 70 14.05 14.25 13.75
C ASP A 70 13.58 14.22 12.29
N LEU A 71 12.35 13.80 12.00
CA LEU A 71 11.81 13.69 10.65
C LEU A 71 10.69 14.69 10.42
N ALA A 72 10.79 15.48 9.35
CA ALA A 72 9.69 16.25 8.81
C ALA A 72 9.06 15.43 7.65
N LYS A 73 7.81 15.10 7.79
CA LYS A 73 7.04 14.24 6.90
C LYS A 73 5.90 14.99 6.25
N VAL A 74 5.42 14.47 5.15
CA VAL A 74 4.19 14.91 4.50
C VAL A 74 3.38 13.70 4.10
N ARG A 75 2.08 13.75 4.37
CA ARG A 75 1.07 12.87 3.78
C ARG A 75 0.27 13.67 2.81
N GLY A 76 0.19 13.20 1.58
CA GLY A 76 -0.44 13.97 0.55
C GLY A 76 -1.11 13.12 -0.50
N LYS A 77 -1.71 13.82 -1.45
CA LYS A 77 -2.38 13.24 -2.59
C LYS A 77 -2.02 14.02 -3.85
N PHE A 78 -1.66 13.31 -4.90
CA PHE A 78 -1.46 13.88 -6.23
C PHE A 78 -2.81 14.16 -6.92
N PHE A 79 -2.86 15.22 -7.72
CA PHE A 79 -4.05 15.58 -8.51
C PHE A 79 -4.12 14.76 -9.79
N LEU A 80 -4.65 13.53 -9.71
CA LEU A 80 -4.71 12.61 -10.85
C LEU A 80 -5.63 13.07 -11.99
N THR A 81 -6.45 14.08 -11.76
CA THR A 81 -7.27 14.74 -12.80
C THR A 81 -6.45 15.67 -13.72
N THR A 82 -5.24 16.06 -13.31
CA THR A 82 -4.32 16.88 -14.09
C THR A 82 -3.21 16.03 -14.72
N ALA A 83 -2.66 16.47 -15.85
CA ALA A 83 -1.56 15.78 -16.51
C ALA A 83 -0.30 15.78 -15.63
N SER A 84 0.04 16.94 -15.04
CA SER A 84 1.22 17.09 -14.18
C SER A 84 1.11 16.30 -12.87
N GLY A 85 -0.08 16.21 -12.27
CA GLY A 85 -0.31 15.40 -11.07
C GLY A 85 -0.17 13.90 -11.35
N ARG A 86 -0.69 13.41 -12.49
CA ARG A 86 -0.47 12.03 -12.93
C ARG A 86 1.00 11.74 -13.21
N GLU A 87 1.71 12.64 -13.90
CA GLU A 87 3.14 12.49 -14.18
C GLU A 87 3.96 12.41 -12.89
N ALA A 88 3.70 13.29 -11.92
CA ALA A 88 4.35 13.25 -10.61
C ALA A 88 4.07 11.94 -9.87
N TYR A 89 2.82 11.48 -9.86
CA TYR A 89 2.42 10.21 -9.25
C TYR A 89 3.13 9.01 -9.90
N GLU A 90 3.10 8.89 -11.22
CA GLU A 90 3.79 7.80 -11.93
C GLU A 90 5.31 7.85 -11.73
N THR A 91 5.88 9.05 -11.64
CA THR A 91 7.31 9.23 -11.32
C THR A 91 7.63 8.71 -9.93
N VAL A 92 6.83 9.06 -8.92
CA VAL A 92 7.05 8.58 -7.54
C VAL A 92 6.85 7.07 -7.45
N LYS A 93 5.86 6.50 -8.15
CA LYS A 93 5.67 5.05 -8.24
C LYS A 93 6.89 4.35 -8.86
N ALA A 94 7.38 4.88 -9.96
CA ALA A 94 8.54 4.29 -10.66
C ALA A 94 9.84 4.34 -9.83
N LEU A 95 10.03 5.40 -9.05
CA LEU A 95 11.22 5.60 -8.23
C LEU A 95 11.11 4.96 -6.83
N GLY A 96 9.89 4.80 -6.29
CA GLY A 96 9.65 4.32 -4.94
C GLY A 96 10.40 5.15 -3.89
N SER A 97 11.12 4.53 -2.98
CA SER A 97 11.91 5.22 -1.94
C SER A 97 13.05 6.10 -2.49
N LYS A 98 13.38 5.98 -3.77
CA LYS A 98 14.39 6.82 -4.43
C LYS A 98 13.83 8.16 -4.88
N ALA A 99 12.50 8.34 -4.93
CA ALA A 99 11.90 9.64 -5.19
C ALA A 99 12.27 10.62 -4.07
N LYS A 100 12.77 11.78 -4.44
CA LYS A 100 13.38 12.73 -3.51
C LYS A 100 12.50 13.95 -3.30
N TRP A 101 12.60 14.49 -2.10
CA TRP A 101 11.76 15.59 -1.64
C TRP A 101 12.58 16.74 -1.11
N SER A 102 12.05 17.93 -1.25
CA SER A 102 12.59 19.18 -0.75
C SER A 102 11.42 20.05 -0.29
N PHE A 103 11.70 21.26 0.21
CA PHE A 103 10.65 22.17 0.64
C PHE A 103 11.09 23.62 0.47
N GLY A 104 10.13 24.49 0.18
CA GLY A 104 10.30 25.93 0.13
C GLY A 104 9.94 26.54 1.48
N PHE A 105 10.82 27.40 2.00
CA PHE A 105 10.65 27.98 3.32
C PHE A 105 11.25 29.39 3.45
N ILE A 106 10.78 30.11 4.46
CA ILE A 106 11.34 31.39 4.88
C ILE A 106 12.02 31.19 6.24
N ILE A 107 13.29 31.58 6.35
CA ILE A 107 14.03 31.50 7.61
C ILE A 107 13.54 32.60 8.54
N ASN A 108 12.96 32.23 9.69
CA ASN A 108 12.50 33.12 10.72
C ASN A 108 13.58 33.34 11.79
N GLU A 109 14.36 32.29 12.08
CA GLU A 109 15.43 32.33 13.08
C GLU A 109 16.54 31.35 12.70
N HIS A 110 17.80 31.82 12.81
CA HIS A 110 18.96 30.94 12.64
C HIS A 110 20.08 31.34 13.59
N ARG A 111 21.02 30.44 13.79
CA ARG A 111 22.28 30.71 14.46
C ARG A 111 23.44 30.10 13.69
N TYR A 112 24.63 30.53 13.94
CA TYR A 112 25.84 29.87 13.46
C TYR A 112 26.46 29.06 14.60
N ASP A 113 26.82 27.83 14.30
CA ASP A 113 27.66 26.97 15.12
C ASP A 113 28.96 26.76 14.35
N LYS A 114 29.99 27.55 14.71
CA LYS A 114 31.21 27.75 13.92
C LYS A 114 30.82 28.29 12.52
N ASP A 115 31.12 27.54 11.46
CA ASP A 115 30.81 27.92 10.08
C ASP A 115 29.50 27.29 9.55
N VAL A 116 28.77 26.57 10.39
CA VAL A 116 27.52 25.88 10.00
C VAL A 116 26.33 26.74 10.41
N ARG A 117 25.47 27.07 9.45
CA ARG A 117 24.21 27.75 9.75
C ARG A 117 23.19 26.72 10.24
N VAL A 118 22.67 26.91 11.43
CA VAL A 118 21.60 26.12 12.02
C VAL A 118 20.30 26.93 11.96
N ILE A 119 19.38 26.51 11.13
CA ILE A 119 18.05 27.10 10.98
C ILE A 119 17.18 26.57 12.13
N LYS A 120 16.84 27.50 13.06
CA LYS A 120 16.10 27.16 14.27
C LYS A 120 14.60 27.26 14.11
N ARG A 121 14.12 28.21 13.30
CA ARG A 121 12.72 28.38 12.96
C ARG A 121 12.59 28.76 11.49
N ALA A 122 11.66 28.13 10.80
CA ALA A 122 11.35 28.44 9.43
C ALA A 122 9.88 28.20 9.13
N THR A 123 9.30 29.01 8.26
CA THR A 123 7.94 28.86 7.77
C THR A 123 7.96 28.16 6.41
N VAL A 124 7.44 26.97 6.35
CA VAL A 124 7.31 26.15 5.13
C VAL A 124 6.06 26.56 4.36
N TYR A 125 6.20 26.88 3.09
CA TYR A 125 5.07 27.29 2.24
C TYR A 125 4.78 26.32 1.08
N GLU A 126 5.68 25.38 0.79
CA GLU A 126 5.46 24.29 -0.17
C GLU A 126 6.39 23.11 0.11
N ILE A 127 6.01 21.94 -0.39
CA ILE A 127 6.85 20.74 -0.41
C ILE A 127 6.94 20.24 -1.84
N SER A 128 8.12 19.86 -2.29
CA SER A 128 8.38 19.53 -3.69
C SER A 128 8.95 18.14 -3.89
N LEU A 129 8.41 17.43 -4.88
CA LEU A 129 9.09 16.34 -5.54
C LEU A 129 10.22 16.91 -6.40
N VAL A 130 11.46 16.46 -6.19
CA VAL A 130 12.64 17.01 -6.86
C VAL A 130 13.54 15.94 -7.44
N GLY A 131 14.21 16.25 -8.55
CA GLY A 131 15.23 15.36 -9.11
C GLY A 131 16.49 15.28 -8.25
N VAL A 132 16.92 16.42 -7.66
CA VAL A 132 18.07 16.52 -6.77
C VAL A 132 17.65 17.27 -5.50
N PRO A 133 17.60 16.63 -4.32
CA PRO A 133 17.20 17.25 -3.09
C PRO A 133 18.36 18.04 -2.48
N ALA A 134 18.06 19.11 -1.75
CA ALA A 134 19.06 19.76 -0.89
C ALA A 134 19.56 18.80 0.19
N GLN A 135 18.70 17.90 0.69
CA GLN A 135 19.08 16.90 1.68
C GLN A 135 18.93 15.46 1.11
N PRO A 136 20.06 14.73 0.91
CA PRO A 136 20.03 13.40 0.28
C PRO A 136 19.26 12.32 1.04
N LEU A 137 19.03 12.52 2.35
CA LEU A 137 18.32 11.57 3.22
C LEU A 137 16.79 11.63 3.09
N THR A 138 16.24 12.59 2.32
CA THR A 138 14.81 12.62 2.01
C THR A 138 14.40 11.46 1.12
N GLY A 139 13.12 11.08 1.15
CA GLY A 139 12.63 9.98 0.32
C GLY A 139 11.15 9.70 0.53
N THR A 140 10.56 9.00 -0.41
CA THR A 140 9.20 8.51 -0.28
C THR A 140 9.17 7.29 0.65
N ILE A 141 8.28 7.32 1.64
CA ILE A 141 8.05 6.21 2.59
C ILE A 141 7.05 5.23 2.00
N ALA A 142 5.96 5.76 1.46
CA ALA A 142 4.90 4.98 0.85
C ALA A 142 4.30 5.75 -0.33
N VAL A 143 4.01 5.02 -1.40
CA VAL A 143 3.10 5.45 -2.45
C VAL A 143 2.01 4.40 -2.44
N LYS A 144 0.78 4.81 -2.14
CA LYS A 144 -0.31 3.86 -2.23
C LYS A 144 -0.58 3.56 -3.70
N GLU A 145 -0.25 2.35 -4.06
CA GLU A 145 -0.89 1.65 -5.14
C GLU A 145 -1.69 0.52 -4.50
N ALA A 146 -2.98 0.81 -4.22
CA ALA A 146 -3.92 -0.26 -3.99
C ALA A 146 -3.79 -1.23 -5.15
N VAL A 147 -3.80 -2.52 -4.87
CA VAL A 147 -4.01 -3.48 -5.97
C VAL A 147 -5.33 -3.06 -6.60
N PRO A 148 -5.33 -2.49 -7.84
CA PRO A 148 -6.53 -1.86 -8.35
C PRO A 148 -7.63 -2.90 -8.43
N PHE A 149 -8.77 -2.63 -7.77
CA PHE A 149 -9.93 -3.48 -7.91
C PHE A 149 -10.31 -3.57 -9.39
N ARG A 150 -10.41 -4.78 -9.90
CA ARG A 150 -10.96 -5.08 -11.20
C ARG A 150 -11.92 -6.25 -11.07
N SER A 151 -13.09 -6.11 -11.65
CA SER A 151 -13.99 -7.23 -11.84
C SER A 151 -13.42 -8.12 -12.95
N GLU A 152 -12.96 -9.30 -12.59
CA GLU A 152 -12.49 -10.34 -13.51
C GLU A 152 -13.50 -11.50 -13.56
N GLY A 153 -14.74 -11.22 -13.12
CA GLY A 153 -15.80 -12.19 -12.93
C GLY A 153 -15.68 -12.95 -11.60
N THR A 154 -16.68 -13.77 -11.32
CA THR A 154 -16.80 -14.50 -10.06
C THR A 154 -16.97 -16.01 -10.29
N THR A 155 -16.57 -16.82 -9.31
CA THR A 155 -16.85 -18.27 -9.28
C THR A 155 -17.06 -18.77 -7.86
N GLN A 156 -17.98 -19.71 -7.69
CA GLN A 156 -18.19 -20.48 -6.47
C GLN A 156 -17.79 -21.95 -6.64
N GLU A 157 -17.39 -22.32 -7.86
CA GLU A 157 -17.08 -23.70 -8.21
C GLU A 157 -15.65 -24.08 -7.82
N GLY A 158 -15.48 -25.33 -7.40
CA GLY A 158 -14.20 -25.90 -7.06
C GLY A 158 -13.79 -25.71 -5.59
N SER A 159 -12.70 -26.35 -5.23
CA SER A 159 -12.05 -26.18 -3.94
C SER A 159 -11.16 -24.94 -3.96
N TRP A 160 -11.01 -24.31 -2.80
CA TRP A 160 -10.09 -23.20 -2.62
C TRP A 160 -8.89 -23.60 -1.76
N SER A 161 -7.71 -23.31 -2.25
CA SER A 161 -6.47 -23.37 -1.47
C SER A 161 -5.62 -22.14 -1.75
N ARG A 162 -4.76 -21.74 -0.81
CA ARG A 162 -3.81 -20.65 -1.04
C ARG A 162 -2.93 -21.00 -2.25
N PRO A 163 -2.85 -20.12 -3.26
CA PRO A 163 -2.01 -20.37 -4.43
C PRO A 163 -0.52 -20.38 -4.07
N ASN A 164 0.24 -21.20 -4.79
CA ASN A 164 1.70 -21.20 -4.79
C ASN A 164 2.22 -20.53 -6.07
N LEU A 165 3.50 -20.16 -6.10
CA LEU A 165 4.10 -19.55 -7.29
C LEU A 165 3.96 -20.41 -8.55
N SER A 166 4.08 -21.73 -8.41
CA SER A 166 3.95 -22.70 -9.52
C SER A 166 2.57 -22.71 -10.21
N ASP A 167 1.54 -22.17 -9.54
CA ASP A 167 0.20 -22.04 -10.13
C ASP A 167 0.14 -20.90 -11.17
N PHE A 168 1.11 -19.98 -11.12
CA PHE A 168 1.20 -18.80 -11.97
C PHE A 168 2.29 -18.87 -13.03
N THR A 169 3.43 -19.52 -12.72
CA THR A 169 4.62 -19.56 -13.58
C THR A 169 5.54 -20.72 -13.19
N ASP A 170 6.40 -21.15 -14.14
CA ASP A 170 7.51 -22.08 -13.87
C ASP A 170 8.81 -21.35 -13.54
N SER A 171 8.87 -20.02 -13.75
CA SER A 171 10.04 -19.19 -13.46
C SER A 171 10.12 -18.82 -11.98
N ARG A 172 11.31 -18.45 -11.52
CA ARG A 172 11.47 -17.85 -10.20
C ARG A 172 10.86 -16.44 -10.20
N PHE A 173 10.36 -16.01 -9.06
CA PHE A 173 9.66 -14.72 -8.95
C PHE A 173 10.59 -13.52 -9.23
N ASP A 174 11.85 -13.60 -8.81
CA ASP A 174 12.90 -12.59 -9.03
C ASP A 174 13.34 -12.47 -10.50
N GLU A 175 13.06 -13.49 -11.32
CA GLU A 175 13.36 -13.50 -12.76
C GLU A 175 12.21 -12.90 -13.60
N LEU A 176 11.03 -12.70 -13.01
CA LEU A 176 9.87 -12.13 -13.70
C LEU A 176 10.02 -10.64 -13.92
N ASP A 177 9.53 -10.14 -15.04
CA ASP A 177 9.44 -8.71 -15.28
C ASP A 177 8.35 -8.04 -14.43
N ALA A 178 8.35 -6.71 -14.38
CA ALA A 178 7.41 -5.94 -13.59
C ALA A 178 5.93 -6.17 -14.00
N SER A 179 5.65 -6.44 -15.29
CA SER A 179 4.30 -6.71 -15.79
C SER A 179 3.77 -8.05 -15.29
N GLU A 180 4.63 -9.10 -15.36
CA GLU A 180 4.29 -10.42 -14.85
C GLU A 180 4.09 -10.41 -13.33
N ARG A 181 4.95 -9.71 -12.57
CA ARG A 181 4.80 -9.56 -11.12
C ARG A 181 3.52 -8.82 -10.75
N ARG A 182 3.14 -7.74 -11.49
CA ARG A 182 1.83 -7.08 -11.31
C ARG A 182 0.67 -8.00 -11.63
N ARG A 183 0.76 -8.80 -12.70
CA ARG A 183 -0.27 -9.77 -13.08
C ARG A 183 -0.54 -10.77 -11.93
N ILE A 184 0.52 -11.33 -11.36
CA ILE A 184 0.43 -12.24 -10.22
C ILE A 184 -0.15 -11.50 -9.00
N GLY A 185 0.33 -10.31 -8.71
CA GLY A 185 -0.12 -9.49 -7.59
C GLY A 185 -1.62 -9.20 -7.60
N ARG A 186 -2.24 -9.03 -8.78
CA ARG A 186 -3.68 -8.81 -8.93
C ARG A 186 -4.57 -9.96 -8.46
N HIS A 187 -4.01 -11.12 -8.13
CA HIS A 187 -4.75 -12.21 -7.52
C HIS A 187 -4.86 -12.08 -5.99
N TYR A 188 -4.27 -11.03 -5.42
CA TYR A 188 -4.16 -10.77 -3.98
C TYR A 188 -4.75 -9.40 -3.65
N ALA A 189 -5.26 -9.24 -2.44
CA ALA A 189 -5.82 -7.97 -2.00
C ALA A 189 -4.77 -6.98 -1.47
N TRP A 190 -3.56 -7.47 -1.15
CA TRP A 190 -2.49 -6.63 -0.63
C TRP A 190 -1.11 -7.10 -1.10
N SER A 191 -0.20 -6.13 -1.28
CA SER A 191 1.21 -6.34 -1.56
C SER A 191 2.06 -5.32 -0.79
N ALA A 192 3.20 -5.77 -0.25
CA ALA A 192 4.13 -4.88 0.45
C ALA A 192 4.76 -3.83 -0.47
N ASN A 193 4.93 -4.16 -1.74
CA ASN A 193 5.48 -3.30 -2.79
C ASN A 193 4.68 -3.48 -4.08
N TRP A 194 4.68 -2.44 -4.94
CA TRP A 194 4.06 -2.55 -6.25
C TRP A 194 4.95 -2.00 -7.37
N PRO A 195 5.33 -2.81 -8.38
CA PRO A 195 5.07 -4.27 -8.45
C PRO A 195 5.69 -5.03 -7.26
N PRO A 196 5.13 -6.18 -6.86
CA PRO A 196 5.71 -6.98 -5.76
C PRO A 196 7.16 -7.36 -6.07
N GLU A 197 8.03 -7.25 -5.07
CA GLU A 197 9.45 -7.60 -5.21
C GLU A 197 9.70 -9.08 -4.93
N ALA A 198 8.92 -9.67 -4.01
CA ALA A 198 8.94 -11.09 -3.69
C ALA A 198 7.52 -11.68 -3.70
N PHE A 199 7.41 -13.00 -3.91
CA PHE A 199 6.11 -13.67 -3.86
C PHE A 199 5.49 -13.63 -2.45
N ASP A 200 6.34 -13.63 -1.43
CA ASP A 200 5.91 -13.53 -0.03
C ASP A 200 5.41 -12.14 0.39
N ASP A 201 5.64 -11.12 -0.44
CA ASP A 201 5.05 -9.78 -0.25
C ASP A 201 3.53 -9.78 -0.44
N LEU A 202 3.00 -10.80 -1.14
CA LEU A 202 1.61 -10.91 -1.50
C LEU A 202 0.77 -11.54 -0.38
N LYS A 203 -0.30 -10.88 0.01
CA LYS A 203 -1.21 -11.32 1.07
C LYS A 203 -2.66 -11.35 0.58
N LEU A 204 -3.46 -12.20 1.22
CA LEU A 204 -4.90 -12.25 1.00
C LEU A 204 -5.29 -12.64 -0.44
N PRO A 205 -4.84 -13.81 -0.93
CA PRO A 205 -5.25 -14.32 -2.23
C PRO A 205 -6.75 -14.57 -2.26
N HIS A 206 -7.41 -14.19 -3.35
CA HIS A 206 -8.86 -14.36 -3.51
C HIS A 206 -9.31 -14.63 -4.95
N HIS A 207 -8.42 -14.55 -5.94
CA HIS A 207 -8.70 -14.94 -7.32
C HIS A 207 -8.14 -16.31 -7.65
N VAL A 208 -8.83 -17.02 -8.55
CA VAL A 208 -8.35 -18.30 -9.10
C VAL A 208 -7.01 -18.08 -9.82
N PRO A 209 -5.93 -18.80 -9.44
CA PRO A 209 -4.64 -18.60 -10.08
C PRO A 209 -4.70 -18.99 -11.57
N ARG A 210 -4.02 -18.17 -12.40
CA ARG A 210 -3.88 -18.41 -13.84
C ARG A 210 -2.49 -18.09 -14.32
N ARG A 211 -1.99 -18.85 -15.27
CA ARG A 211 -0.70 -18.59 -15.93
C ARG A 211 -0.77 -17.41 -16.91
N GLN A 212 -1.94 -17.05 -17.38
CA GLN A 212 -2.19 -15.88 -18.24
C GLN A 212 -3.43 -15.13 -17.76
N GLY A 213 -3.33 -13.79 -17.74
CA GLY A 213 -4.39 -12.93 -17.22
C GLY A 213 -4.57 -13.05 -15.70
N VAL A 214 -5.72 -12.62 -15.22
CA VAL A 214 -6.20 -12.76 -13.84
C VAL A 214 -7.43 -13.66 -13.87
N GLY A 215 -7.53 -14.59 -12.94
CA GLY A 215 -8.71 -15.45 -12.85
C GLY A 215 -9.88 -14.75 -12.15
N PRO A 216 -11.09 -15.36 -12.20
CA PRO A 216 -12.24 -14.82 -11.50
C PRO A 216 -12.02 -14.82 -9.98
N ALA A 217 -12.68 -13.90 -9.27
CA ALA A 217 -12.73 -13.95 -7.82
C ALA A 217 -13.42 -15.26 -7.38
N HIS A 218 -12.83 -15.95 -6.43
CA HIS A 218 -13.37 -17.20 -5.89
C HIS A 218 -14.03 -16.91 -4.54
N TRP A 219 -15.33 -17.24 -4.39
CA TRP A 219 -16.07 -16.94 -3.17
C TRP A 219 -15.36 -17.34 -1.88
N ARG A 220 -14.87 -18.60 -1.83
CA ARG A 220 -14.14 -19.11 -0.67
C ARG A 220 -12.83 -18.36 -0.41
N GLY A 221 -12.16 -17.90 -1.47
CA GLY A 221 -10.97 -17.07 -1.39
C GLY A 221 -11.26 -15.70 -0.79
N VAL A 222 -12.33 -15.05 -1.27
CA VAL A 222 -12.80 -13.76 -0.76
C VAL A 222 -13.17 -13.84 0.73
N VAL A 223 -13.97 -14.86 1.11
CA VAL A 223 -14.35 -15.07 2.52
C VAL A 223 -13.13 -15.37 3.39
N ALA A 224 -12.19 -16.20 2.91
CA ALA A 224 -10.97 -16.51 3.66
C ALA A 224 -10.05 -15.30 3.81
N ALA A 225 -9.91 -14.47 2.77
CA ALA A 225 -9.14 -13.24 2.80
C ALA A 225 -9.76 -12.21 3.78
N MET A 226 -11.07 -12.01 3.72
CA MET A 226 -11.80 -11.15 4.65
C MET A 226 -11.67 -11.66 6.10
N ALA A 227 -11.78 -12.97 6.33
CA ALA A 227 -11.61 -13.55 7.66
C ALA A 227 -10.20 -13.30 8.23
N ALA A 228 -9.16 -13.46 7.41
CA ALA A 228 -7.79 -13.18 7.83
C ALA A 228 -7.59 -11.68 8.11
N LEU A 229 -8.18 -10.79 7.31
CA LEU A 229 -8.16 -9.36 7.53
C LEU A 229 -8.80 -8.98 8.87
N LEU A 230 -9.92 -9.60 9.22
CA LEU A 230 -10.64 -9.38 10.48
C LEU A 230 -10.02 -10.09 11.70
N GLY A 231 -8.90 -10.80 11.52
CA GLY A 231 -8.14 -11.41 12.62
C GLY A 231 -8.40 -12.91 12.86
N ALA A 232 -9.11 -13.61 11.95
CA ALA A 232 -9.26 -15.06 12.06
C ALA A 232 -7.90 -15.78 11.94
N ARG A 233 -7.70 -16.86 12.70
CA ARG A 233 -6.48 -17.70 12.69
C ARG A 233 -5.18 -16.93 12.93
N GLY A 234 -5.23 -15.84 13.71
CA GLY A 234 -4.08 -14.99 14.02
C GLY A 234 -3.96 -13.76 13.13
N GLY A 235 -4.87 -13.59 12.17
CA GLY A 235 -4.91 -12.43 11.29
C GLY A 235 -3.92 -12.48 10.13
N VAL A 236 -3.75 -11.34 9.49
CA VAL A 236 -2.77 -11.10 8.43
C VAL A 236 -1.82 -9.99 8.89
N ASP A 237 -0.53 -10.21 8.66
CA ASP A 237 0.52 -9.23 8.92
C ASP A 237 0.59 -8.23 7.76
N ILE A 238 -0.20 -7.18 7.90
CA ILE A 238 -0.20 -6.00 7.03
C ILE A 238 -0.31 -4.75 7.91
N PRO A 239 0.19 -3.60 7.44
CA PRO A 239 0.06 -2.34 8.16
C PRO A 239 -1.40 -2.02 8.51
N ASP A 240 -1.62 -1.45 9.71
CA ASP A 240 -2.98 -1.08 10.14
C ASP A 240 -3.60 -0.05 9.19
N GLY A 241 -2.79 0.88 8.66
CA GLY A 241 -3.26 1.88 7.70
C GLY A 241 -3.74 1.33 6.35
N ASP A 242 -3.38 0.08 5.99
CA ASP A 242 -3.79 -0.54 4.73
C ASP A 242 -5.07 -1.37 4.89
N ARG A 243 -5.52 -1.61 6.15
CA ARG A 243 -6.63 -2.50 6.43
C ARG A 243 -7.95 -2.04 5.85
N ASP A 244 -8.23 -0.74 5.92
CA ASP A 244 -9.48 -0.18 5.39
C ASP A 244 -9.56 -0.31 3.87
N GLU A 245 -8.46 -0.05 3.16
CA GLU A 245 -8.40 -0.19 1.70
C GLU A 245 -8.54 -1.65 1.26
N VAL A 246 -7.84 -2.55 1.94
CA VAL A 246 -7.95 -3.99 1.72
C VAL A 246 -9.38 -4.47 2.03
N TYR A 247 -10.01 -3.92 3.07
CA TYR A 247 -11.41 -4.19 3.37
C TYR A 247 -12.33 -3.73 2.24
N GLN A 248 -12.17 -2.49 1.74
CA GLN A 248 -12.97 -1.97 0.63
C GLN A 248 -12.78 -2.80 -0.65
N HIS A 249 -11.54 -3.23 -0.94
CA HIS A 249 -11.26 -4.12 -2.06
C HIS A 249 -12.05 -5.44 -1.93
N LEU A 250 -11.98 -6.10 -0.78
CA LEU A 250 -12.68 -7.35 -0.54
C LEU A 250 -14.21 -7.16 -0.45
N ALA A 251 -14.69 -6.04 0.10
CA ALA A 251 -16.11 -5.71 0.19
C ALA A 251 -16.76 -5.61 -1.19
N ARG A 252 -16.07 -4.99 -2.17
CA ARG A 252 -16.55 -4.96 -3.56
C ARG A 252 -16.69 -6.36 -4.16
N HIS A 253 -15.82 -7.29 -3.82
CA HIS A 253 -15.99 -8.68 -4.23
C HIS A 253 -17.20 -9.34 -3.56
N TYR A 254 -17.51 -9.02 -2.29
CA TYR A 254 -18.76 -9.48 -1.68
C TYR A 254 -19.98 -9.01 -2.48
N GLU A 255 -20.01 -7.75 -2.91
CA GLU A 255 -21.08 -7.19 -3.75
C GLU A 255 -21.21 -7.93 -5.10
N GLU A 256 -20.08 -8.33 -5.73
CA GLU A 256 -20.11 -9.14 -6.96
C GLU A 256 -20.73 -10.53 -6.77
N PHE A 257 -20.78 -11.03 -5.52
CA PHE A 257 -21.44 -12.29 -5.15
C PHE A 257 -22.86 -12.08 -4.59
N ASP A 258 -23.43 -10.89 -4.73
CA ASP A 258 -24.74 -10.51 -4.13
C ASP A 258 -24.76 -10.75 -2.60
N ALA A 259 -23.63 -10.58 -1.92
CA ALA A 259 -23.46 -10.82 -0.50
C ALA A 259 -23.10 -9.50 0.23
N GLU A 260 -23.62 -9.35 1.44
CA GLU A 260 -23.30 -8.20 2.30
C GLU A 260 -21.91 -8.40 2.94
N PRO A 261 -20.96 -7.45 2.79
CA PRO A 261 -19.65 -7.55 3.43
C PRO A 261 -19.81 -7.43 4.96
N PRO A 262 -19.07 -8.24 5.74
CA PRO A 262 -19.09 -8.15 7.19
C PRO A 262 -18.45 -6.83 7.64
N GLU A 263 -18.96 -6.20 8.70
CA GLU A 263 -18.36 -4.98 9.26
C GLU A 263 -16.88 -5.19 9.64
N LEU A 264 -16.06 -4.15 9.51
CA LEU A 264 -14.67 -4.12 9.99
C LEU A 264 -14.67 -4.01 11.53
N SER A 265 -15.07 -5.06 12.21
CA SER A 265 -15.28 -5.12 13.66
C SER A 265 -15.21 -6.55 14.18
N GLU A 266 -15.17 -6.72 15.51
CA GLU A 266 -15.29 -8.04 16.15
C GLU A 266 -16.62 -8.75 15.79
N ARG A 267 -17.71 -7.99 15.57
CA ARG A 267 -18.99 -8.54 15.10
C ARG A 267 -18.86 -9.11 13.69
N GLY A 268 -18.20 -8.38 12.80
CA GLY A 268 -17.92 -8.85 11.45
C GLY A 268 -17.04 -10.11 11.45
N LEU A 269 -16.05 -10.19 12.34
CA LEU A 269 -15.27 -11.42 12.53
C LEU A 269 -16.16 -12.62 12.91
N ALA A 270 -17.15 -12.41 13.77
CA ALA A 270 -18.07 -13.48 14.14
C ALA A 270 -18.96 -13.92 12.96
N VAL A 271 -19.36 -12.98 12.10
CA VAL A 271 -20.14 -13.27 10.86
C VAL A 271 -19.30 -14.09 9.90
N VAL A 272 -18.08 -13.64 9.59
CA VAL A 272 -17.23 -14.33 8.60
C VAL A 272 -16.76 -15.71 9.08
N ARG A 273 -16.58 -15.91 10.39
CA ARG A 273 -16.31 -17.25 10.96
C ARG A 273 -17.45 -18.22 10.68
N LYS A 274 -18.71 -17.80 10.84
CA LYS A 274 -19.87 -18.62 10.49
C LYS A 274 -19.92 -18.94 8.99
N GLN A 275 -19.57 -17.99 8.15
CA GLN A 275 -19.47 -18.22 6.70
C GLN A 275 -18.41 -19.28 6.37
N LEU A 276 -17.22 -19.20 6.97
CA LEU A 276 -16.17 -20.21 6.80
C LEU A 276 -16.61 -21.60 7.26
N GLU A 277 -17.22 -21.70 8.44
CA GLU A 277 -17.74 -22.96 8.96
C GLU A 277 -18.80 -23.57 8.04
N ALA A 278 -19.67 -22.76 7.46
CA ALA A 278 -20.68 -23.24 6.49
C ALA A 278 -20.02 -23.79 5.23
N LEU A 279 -19.00 -23.10 4.70
CA LEU A 279 -18.24 -23.52 3.52
C LEU A 279 -17.46 -24.84 3.79
N GLU A 280 -16.85 -24.98 4.96
CA GLU A 280 -16.15 -26.20 5.37
C GLU A 280 -17.11 -27.40 5.50
N ARG A 281 -18.34 -27.18 6.01
CA ARG A 281 -19.38 -28.21 6.07
C ARG A 281 -19.84 -28.63 4.67
N GLU A 282 -20.03 -27.70 3.75
CA GLU A 282 -20.36 -28.02 2.36
C GLU A 282 -19.29 -28.89 1.70
N ASP A 283 -18.01 -28.57 1.93
CA ASP A 283 -16.90 -29.38 1.39
C ASP A 283 -16.89 -30.78 1.95
N ALA A 284 -17.11 -30.94 3.25
CA ALA A 284 -17.21 -32.25 3.90
C ALA A 284 -18.39 -33.07 3.33
N LEU A 285 -19.53 -32.44 3.12
CA LEU A 285 -20.70 -33.11 2.53
C LEU A 285 -20.47 -33.52 1.06
N ARG A 286 -19.84 -32.65 0.25
CA ARG A 286 -19.47 -32.96 -1.13
C ARG A 286 -18.46 -34.10 -1.19
N ALA A 287 -17.44 -34.10 -0.33
CA ALA A 287 -16.45 -35.18 -0.26
C ALA A 287 -17.12 -36.51 0.14
N LEU A 288 -18.06 -36.50 1.08
CA LEU A 288 -18.81 -37.70 1.50
C LEU A 288 -19.66 -38.24 0.35
N ALA A 289 -20.38 -37.35 -0.34
CA ALA A 289 -21.21 -37.75 -1.49
C ALA A 289 -20.38 -38.35 -2.64
N GLN A 290 -19.21 -37.76 -2.92
CA GLN A 290 -18.29 -38.33 -3.92
C GLN A 290 -17.75 -39.69 -3.49
N PHE A 291 -17.40 -39.87 -2.21
CA PHE A 291 -16.95 -41.16 -1.68
C PHE A 291 -18.03 -42.21 -1.80
N GLU A 292 -19.29 -41.91 -1.45
CA GLU A 292 -20.42 -42.82 -1.60
C GLU A 292 -20.70 -43.18 -3.05
N ALA A 293 -20.65 -42.21 -3.97
CA ALA A 293 -20.81 -42.45 -5.40
C ALA A 293 -19.75 -43.42 -5.95
N VAL A 294 -18.47 -43.22 -5.55
CA VAL A 294 -17.38 -44.16 -5.95
C VAL A 294 -17.57 -45.53 -5.33
N ARG A 295 -18.05 -45.59 -4.07
CA ARG A 295 -18.33 -46.88 -3.40
C ARG A 295 -19.45 -47.67 -4.10
N LEU A 296 -20.53 -46.98 -4.47
CA LEU A 296 -21.65 -47.61 -5.20
C LEU A 296 -21.24 -48.09 -6.59
N ALA A 297 -20.43 -47.29 -7.32
CA ALA A 297 -19.91 -47.66 -8.63
C ALA A 297 -18.96 -48.88 -8.62
N ARG A 298 -18.33 -49.20 -7.48
CA ARG A 298 -17.46 -50.37 -7.32
C ARG A 298 -18.23 -51.66 -6.99
N HIS A 299 -19.51 -51.54 -6.65
CA HIS A 299 -20.38 -52.68 -6.27
C HIS A 299 -21.51 -52.92 -7.29
N ALA A 300 -21.56 -52.13 -8.37
CA ALA A 300 -22.40 -52.36 -9.55
C ALA A 300 -21.58 -53.01 -10.69
#